data_8a414999fb5f56155aaff8c19494ea37
#
_entry.id   8a414999fb5f56155aaff8c19494ea37
#
_cell.length_a   1.000
_cell.length_b   1.000
_cell.length_c   1.000
_cell.angle_alpha   90.00
_cell.angle_beta   90.00
_cell.angle_gamma   90.00
#
_symmetry.space_group_name_H-M   'P 1'
#
loop_
_entity.id
_entity.type
_entity.pdbx_description
1 polymer ?
#
loop_
_entity_poly.entity_id
_entity_poly.type
_entity_poly.pdbx_seq_one_letter_code
_entity_poly.pdbx_strand_id
1 'polypeptide(L)'
;MRYGYWLPVFGGWLRNVEDEGMEASWNYVSKLARRSEQLGYDLTLIAELNLNDIKGVEAPSLDAWSTAAALAAVTTTLELMVAVRPTFHQPALLAKQAANIDHIGGNGRLSLNVVSSWWADEARKYGVEFEQHDDRYARTREWLEIVERLWQEDHFSYSGKYYHVDDAVLQPKPTTRPRPTIYAGGESEAAKELISRWCDAYVMHGDEPSRVREKIRDMSERRERLGLPPMKFGVAAYAIVRDTETEAKRELERVTNVQQFAAGYENYQQW
;
A
#
# COMPACT_ATOMS: atom_id res chain seq x y z
N MET A 1 6.51 17.55 -8.39
CA MET A 1 6.87 16.27 -7.74
C MET A 1 6.14 16.22 -6.42
N ARG A 2 5.69 15.05 -5.98
CA ARG A 2 5.03 14.85 -4.68
C ARG A 2 5.93 14.03 -3.79
N TYR A 3 5.95 14.33 -2.51
CA TYR A 3 6.78 13.67 -1.52
C TYR A 3 5.92 12.98 -0.47
N GLY A 4 6.22 11.72 -0.22
CA GLY A 4 5.54 10.92 0.79
C GLY A 4 6.52 10.12 1.64
N TYR A 5 5.98 9.45 2.63
CA TYR A 5 6.76 8.54 3.48
C TYR A 5 5.90 7.34 3.90
N TRP A 6 6.56 6.29 4.33
CA TRP A 6 5.89 5.14 4.90
C TRP A 6 5.65 5.35 6.38
N LEU A 7 4.40 5.28 6.80
CA LEU A 7 4.03 5.40 8.20
C LEU A 7 4.61 4.22 8.99
N PRO A 8 5.31 4.43 10.12
CA PRO A 8 5.99 3.35 10.83
C PRO A 8 5.02 2.52 11.70
N VAL A 9 4.04 1.90 11.09
CA VAL A 9 3.01 1.07 11.72
C VAL A 9 3.57 -0.21 12.38
N PHE A 10 4.85 -0.51 12.11
CA PHE A 10 5.59 -1.67 12.64
C PHE A 10 6.66 -1.28 13.66
N GLY A 11 6.72 -0.02 14.11
CA GLY A 11 7.80 0.46 15.00
C GLY A 11 9.12 0.69 14.27
N GLY A 12 9.08 0.96 12.99
CA GLY A 12 10.24 1.21 12.12
C GLY A 12 10.20 0.38 10.83
N TRP A 13 11.26 0.52 10.02
CA TRP A 13 11.35 -0.11 8.70
C TRP A 13 12.67 -0.83 8.44
N LEU A 14 13.63 -0.75 9.38
CA LEU A 14 14.96 -1.31 9.23
C LEU A 14 15.06 -2.64 9.98
N ARG A 15 15.15 -3.75 9.25
CA ARG A 15 15.24 -5.10 9.83
C ARG A 15 16.48 -5.32 10.70
N ASN A 16 17.60 -4.65 10.36
CA ASN A 16 18.86 -4.73 11.09
C ASN A 16 18.94 -3.85 12.34
N VAL A 17 17.96 -3.03 12.58
CA VAL A 17 17.94 -2.09 13.71
C VAL A 17 16.80 -2.47 14.63
N GLU A 18 17.11 -2.95 15.82
CA GLU A 18 16.12 -3.40 16.78
C GLU A 18 15.21 -2.24 17.22
N ASP A 19 15.82 -1.12 17.62
CA ASP A 19 15.13 0.10 18.03
C ASP A 19 15.51 1.27 17.12
N GLU A 20 14.53 1.76 16.37
CA GLU A 20 14.66 2.96 15.52
C GLU A 20 14.15 4.21 16.23
N GLY A 21 13.77 4.14 17.51
CA GLY A 21 13.12 5.23 18.23
C GLY A 21 11.70 5.51 17.74
N MET A 22 11.07 4.54 17.10
CA MET A 22 9.72 4.61 16.56
C MET A 22 8.82 3.60 17.28
N GLU A 23 7.65 4.03 17.68
CA GLU A 23 6.67 3.15 18.33
C GLU A 23 5.57 2.75 17.34
N ALA A 24 5.21 1.47 17.31
CA ALA A 24 3.98 1.00 16.68
C ALA A 24 2.78 1.33 17.60
N SER A 25 2.51 2.62 17.79
CA SER A 25 1.42 3.12 18.64
C SER A 25 0.64 4.24 17.95
N TRP A 26 -0.66 4.33 18.26
CA TRP A 26 -1.50 5.42 17.76
C TRP A 26 -0.93 6.79 18.12
N ASN A 27 -0.43 6.94 19.35
CA ASN A 27 0.12 8.22 19.82
C ASN A 27 1.31 8.67 18.95
N TYR A 28 2.21 7.74 18.61
CA TYR A 28 3.37 8.03 17.77
C TYR A 28 2.95 8.37 16.33
N VAL A 29 2.22 7.47 15.67
CA VAL A 29 1.88 7.64 14.25
C VAL A 29 0.96 8.84 13.98
N SER A 30 0.06 9.17 14.92
CA SER A 30 -0.82 10.34 14.78
C SER A 30 -0.05 11.67 14.95
N LYS A 31 0.91 11.74 15.86
CA LYS A 31 1.80 12.91 16.00
C LYS A 31 2.68 13.08 14.76
N LEU A 32 3.25 11.98 14.25
CA LEU A 32 4.08 11.99 13.06
C LEU A 32 3.28 12.47 11.84
N ALA A 33 2.08 11.94 11.61
CA ALA A 33 1.23 12.32 10.49
C ALA A 33 0.86 13.81 10.52
N ARG A 34 0.45 14.33 11.67
CA ARG A 34 0.18 15.76 11.81
C ARG A 34 1.42 16.61 11.60
N ARG A 35 2.58 16.16 12.08
CA ARG A 35 3.83 16.89 11.90
C ARG A 35 4.28 16.89 10.45
N SER A 36 4.17 15.75 9.75
CA SER A 36 4.51 15.67 8.33
C SER A 36 3.60 16.56 7.47
N GLU A 37 2.30 16.60 7.77
CA GLU A 37 1.36 17.52 7.13
C GLU A 37 1.80 18.99 7.30
N GLN A 38 2.15 19.41 8.51
CA GLN A 38 2.65 20.75 8.80
C GLN A 38 3.96 21.08 8.07
N LEU A 39 4.79 20.08 7.79
CA LEU A 39 6.05 20.21 7.04
C LEU A 39 5.84 20.17 5.54
N GLY A 40 4.63 19.97 5.04
CA GLY A 40 4.29 19.99 3.63
C GLY A 40 4.51 18.66 2.90
N TYR A 41 4.53 17.52 3.60
CA TYR A 41 4.44 16.22 2.93
C TYR A 41 3.09 16.05 2.26
N ASP A 42 3.08 15.49 1.06
CA ASP A 42 1.87 15.31 0.25
C ASP A 42 1.08 14.06 0.64
N LEU A 43 1.76 12.99 1.05
CA LEU A 43 1.11 11.71 1.36
C LEU A 43 1.88 10.88 2.39
N THR A 44 1.15 9.96 3.03
CA THR A 44 1.76 8.85 3.77
C THR A 44 1.21 7.53 3.28
N LEU A 45 2.09 6.52 3.15
CA LEU A 45 1.68 5.14 2.87
C LEU A 45 1.53 4.39 4.20
N ILE A 46 0.35 3.83 4.41
CA ILE A 46 0.01 3.00 5.56
C ILE A 46 0.07 1.55 5.08
N ALA A 47 1.14 0.85 5.44
CA ALA A 47 1.32 -0.53 5.03
C ALA A 47 0.37 -1.47 5.79
N GLU A 48 -0.03 -2.55 5.14
CA GLU A 48 -0.93 -3.55 5.70
C GLU A 48 -0.21 -4.89 5.88
N LEU A 49 0.05 -5.25 7.13
CA LEU A 49 0.39 -6.60 7.57
C LEU A 49 -0.25 -6.81 8.95
N ASN A 50 -0.83 -7.99 9.16
CA ASN A 50 -1.43 -8.34 10.44
C ASN A 50 -0.37 -8.78 11.46
N LEU A 51 0.77 -9.24 10.99
CA LEU A 51 1.95 -9.58 11.77
C LEU A 51 3.10 -8.64 11.41
N ASN A 52 4.02 -8.45 12.33
CA ASN A 52 5.17 -7.60 12.10
C ASN A 52 6.30 -8.38 11.40
N ASP A 53 6.46 -8.15 10.09
CA ASP A 53 7.53 -8.76 9.30
C ASP A 53 8.89 -8.04 9.47
N ILE A 54 8.89 -6.83 10.00
CA ILE A 54 10.09 -6.00 10.10
C ILE A 54 10.85 -6.24 11.40
N LYS A 55 10.13 -6.37 12.53
CA LYS A 55 10.70 -6.52 13.87
C LYS A 55 10.49 -7.92 14.47
N GLY A 56 9.87 -8.85 13.71
CA GLY A 56 9.50 -10.18 14.15
C GLY A 56 8.01 -10.30 14.46
N VAL A 57 7.48 -11.49 14.30
CA VAL A 57 6.03 -11.77 14.35
C VAL A 57 5.36 -11.45 15.70
N GLU A 58 6.13 -11.41 16.78
CA GLU A 58 5.64 -11.09 18.13
C GLU A 58 5.66 -9.56 18.41
N ALA A 59 6.28 -8.77 17.54
CA ALA A 59 6.33 -7.32 17.70
C ALA A 59 4.99 -6.68 17.30
N PRO A 60 4.64 -5.51 17.88
CA PRO A 60 3.40 -4.81 17.54
C PRO A 60 3.30 -4.46 16.06
N SER A 61 2.08 -4.57 15.51
CA SER A 61 1.69 -4.11 14.18
C SER A 61 0.34 -3.40 14.28
N LEU A 62 0.22 -2.18 13.75
CA LEU A 62 -1.04 -1.46 13.73
C LEU A 62 -1.86 -1.87 12.51
N ASP A 63 -3.17 -2.05 12.71
CA ASP A 63 -4.10 -2.28 11.60
C ASP A 63 -4.18 -1.05 10.69
N ALA A 64 -4.00 -1.28 9.38
CA ALA A 64 -3.89 -0.20 8.41
C ALA A 64 -5.19 0.59 8.24
N TRP A 65 -6.32 -0.10 8.19
CA TRP A 65 -7.62 0.50 7.85
C TRP A 65 -8.20 1.28 9.02
N SER A 66 -8.09 0.76 10.25
CA SER A 66 -8.47 1.49 11.47
C SER A 66 -7.57 2.72 11.67
N THR A 67 -6.27 2.57 11.42
CA THR A 67 -5.30 3.68 11.48
C THR A 67 -5.64 4.75 10.45
N ALA A 68 -5.96 4.36 9.21
CA ALA A 68 -6.36 5.30 8.15
C ALA A 68 -7.61 6.08 8.52
N ALA A 69 -8.65 5.41 9.05
CA ALA A 69 -9.89 6.07 9.49
C ALA A 69 -9.62 7.12 10.58
N ALA A 70 -8.79 6.76 11.56
CA ALA A 70 -8.43 7.67 12.63
C ALA A 70 -7.56 8.85 12.13
N LEU A 71 -6.61 8.61 11.22
CA LEU A 71 -5.79 9.67 10.61
C LEU A 71 -6.64 10.58 9.72
N ALA A 72 -7.61 10.05 8.99
CA ALA A 72 -8.53 10.85 8.19
C ALA A 72 -9.28 11.91 9.03
N ALA A 73 -9.60 11.58 10.29
CA ALA A 73 -10.28 12.47 11.21
C ALA A 73 -9.37 13.54 11.85
N VAL A 74 -8.05 13.33 11.88
CA VAL A 74 -7.10 14.20 12.62
C VAL A 74 -6.09 14.92 11.74
N THR A 75 -6.14 14.71 10.42
CA THR A 75 -5.36 15.40 9.38
C THR A 75 -6.30 16.09 8.41
N THR A 76 -5.81 17.05 7.61
CA THR A 76 -6.64 17.90 6.75
C THR A 76 -6.25 17.89 5.27
N THR A 77 -4.96 17.72 4.96
CA THR A 77 -4.41 17.82 3.59
C THR A 77 -3.58 16.61 3.18
N LEU A 78 -3.03 15.86 4.14
CA LEU A 78 -2.20 14.71 3.89
C LEU A 78 -2.99 13.59 3.20
N GLU A 79 -2.56 13.14 2.02
CA GLU A 79 -3.16 11.97 1.37
C GLU A 79 -2.80 10.71 2.15
N LEU A 80 -3.81 9.89 2.39
CA LEU A 80 -3.69 8.61 3.08
C LEU A 80 -3.73 7.49 2.04
N MET A 81 -2.56 7.03 1.63
CA MET A 81 -2.41 5.88 0.74
C MET A 81 -2.43 4.61 1.60
N VAL A 82 -3.53 3.88 1.57
CA VAL A 82 -3.71 2.69 2.40
C VAL A 82 -3.41 1.44 1.59
N ALA A 83 -2.49 0.63 2.07
CA ALA A 83 -2.27 -0.68 1.47
C ALA A 83 -3.50 -1.56 1.68
N VAL A 84 -3.82 -2.35 0.66
CA VAL A 84 -4.90 -3.33 0.69
C VAL A 84 -4.46 -4.62 0.01
N ARG A 85 -4.71 -5.73 0.69
CA ARG A 85 -4.43 -7.06 0.17
C ARG A 85 -5.75 -7.80 -0.09
N PRO A 86 -6.19 -7.94 -1.36
CA PRO A 86 -7.46 -8.57 -1.73
C PRO A 86 -7.70 -9.94 -1.10
N THR A 87 -6.63 -10.69 -0.80
CA THR A 87 -6.70 -11.98 -0.09
C THR A 87 -7.37 -11.88 1.29
N PHE A 88 -7.22 -10.73 1.97
CA PHE A 88 -7.75 -10.52 3.33
C PHE A 88 -9.06 -9.72 3.36
N HIS A 89 -9.53 -9.21 2.22
CA HIS A 89 -10.69 -8.32 2.18
C HIS A 89 -11.75 -8.75 1.17
N GLN A 90 -12.99 -8.85 1.63
CA GLN A 90 -14.13 -8.95 0.73
C GLN A 90 -14.34 -7.63 -0.02
N PRO A 91 -14.43 -7.63 -1.36
CA PRO A 91 -14.40 -6.39 -2.15
C PRO A 91 -15.54 -5.42 -1.82
N ALA A 92 -16.77 -5.90 -1.67
CA ALA A 92 -17.93 -5.05 -1.36
C ALA A 92 -17.83 -4.41 0.04
N LEU A 93 -17.33 -5.16 1.02
CA LEU A 93 -17.14 -4.65 2.38
C LEU A 93 -16.04 -3.61 2.41
N LEU A 94 -14.93 -3.85 1.74
CA LEU A 94 -13.85 -2.89 1.67
C LEU A 94 -14.24 -1.65 0.87
N ALA A 95 -14.95 -1.78 -0.24
CA ALA A 95 -15.47 -0.65 -1.00
C ALA A 95 -16.31 0.29 -0.11
N LYS A 96 -17.14 -0.29 0.77
CA LYS A 96 -17.94 0.47 1.75
C LYS A 96 -17.07 1.15 2.80
N GLN A 97 -16.10 0.44 3.36
CA GLN A 97 -15.17 0.98 4.36
C GLN A 97 -14.34 2.14 3.77
N ALA A 98 -13.79 1.95 2.58
CA ALA A 98 -13.02 2.97 1.87
C ALA A 98 -13.86 4.22 1.57
N ALA A 99 -15.09 4.05 1.08
CA ALA A 99 -15.99 5.19 0.84
C ALA A 99 -16.25 5.98 2.13
N ASN A 100 -16.43 5.30 3.27
CA ASN A 100 -16.63 5.97 4.55
C ASN A 100 -15.38 6.73 5.01
N ILE A 101 -14.19 6.16 4.85
CA ILE A 101 -12.92 6.85 5.19
C ILE A 101 -12.71 8.07 4.28
N ASP A 102 -13.05 7.97 2.99
CA ASP A 102 -13.00 9.09 2.04
C ASP A 102 -13.93 10.23 2.47
N HIS A 103 -15.13 9.92 3.00
CA HIS A 103 -16.04 10.91 3.60
C HIS A 103 -15.47 11.54 4.87
N ILE A 104 -14.89 10.76 5.79
CA ILE A 104 -14.27 11.28 7.01
C ILE A 104 -13.14 12.23 6.65
N GLY A 105 -12.27 11.83 5.73
CA GLY A 105 -11.14 12.61 5.30
C GLY A 105 -11.51 13.86 4.50
N GLY A 106 -12.52 13.73 3.66
CA GLY A 106 -12.91 14.75 2.67
C GLY A 106 -11.81 15.03 1.64
N ASN A 107 -12.15 15.84 0.66
CA ASN A 107 -11.21 16.40 -0.34
C ASN A 107 -10.38 15.36 -1.14
N GLY A 108 -10.86 14.11 -1.25
CA GLY A 108 -10.20 13.09 -2.05
C GLY A 108 -8.82 12.68 -1.54
N ARG A 109 -8.67 12.61 -0.23
CA ARG A 109 -7.38 12.27 0.40
C ARG A 109 -7.15 10.78 0.60
N LEU A 110 -8.16 9.95 0.39
CA LEU A 110 -7.98 8.49 0.41
C LEU A 110 -7.47 8.00 -0.93
N SER A 111 -6.45 7.17 -0.90
CA SER A 111 -6.02 6.36 -2.04
C SER A 111 -5.67 4.94 -1.60
N LEU A 112 -5.73 4.00 -2.52
CA LEU A 112 -5.43 2.60 -2.26
C LEU A 112 -4.07 2.24 -2.85
N ASN A 113 -3.29 1.44 -2.14
CA ASN A 113 -2.12 0.75 -2.70
C ASN A 113 -2.41 -0.75 -2.70
N VAL A 114 -2.76 -1.29 -3.87
CA VAL A 114 -3.18 -2.69 -4.01
C VAL A 114 -1.96 -3.61 -4.07
N VAL A 115 -1.93 -4.62 -3.20
CA VAL A 115 -0.85 -5.59 -3.07
C VAL A 115 -1.43 -7.01 -3.16
N SER A 116 -1.03 -7.77 -4.17
CA SER A 116 -1.53 -9.15 -4.39
C SER A 116 -0.94 -10.17 -3.41
N SER A 117 -0.76 -9.82 -2.15
CA SER A 117 -0.24 -10.64 -1.03
C SER A 117 0.99 -11.50 -1.38
N TRP A 118 1.84 -11.76 -0.42
CA TRP A 118 3.06 -12.54 -0.63
C TRP A 118 3.35 -13.51 0.54
N TRP A 119 2.81 -13.26 1.74
CA TRP A 119 3.15 -13.96 2.96
C TRP A 119 2.11 -15.05 3.31
N ALA A 120 2.40 -16.28 2.89
CA ALA A 120 1.51 -17.41 3.07
C ALA A 120 1.35 -17.81 4.56
N ASP A 121 2.42 -17.70 5.36
CA ASP A 121 2.36 -18.06 6.78
C ASP A 121 1.47 -17.12 7.60
N GLU A 122 1.48 -15.84 7.29
CA GLU A 122 0.55 -14.87 7.89
C GLU A 122 -0.91 -15.23 7.55
N ALA A 123 -1.20 -15.52 6.28
CA ALA A 123 -2.53 -15.91 5.85
C ALA A 123 -3.01 -17.18 6.61
N ARG A 124 -2.17 -18.20 6.69
CA ARG A 124 -2.44 -19.42 7.45
C ARG A 124 -2.74 -19.12 8.93
N LYS A 125 -1.93 -18.27 9.59
CA LYS A 125 -2.11 -17.89 11.00
C LYS A 125 -3.42 -17.10 11.24
N TYR A 126 -3.89 -16.37 10.25
CA TYR A 126 -5.15 -15.64 10.31
C TYR A 126 -6.36 -16.41 9.72
N GLY A 127 -6.18 -17.68 9.40
CA GLY A 127 -7.27 -18.53 8.88
C GLY A 127 -7.75 -18.11 7.48
N VAL A 128 -6.88 -17.50 6.69
CA VAL A 128 -7.18 -17.04 5.34
C VAL A 128 -6.54 -17.98 4.32
N GLU A 129 -7.30 -18.41 3.33
CA GLU A 129 -6.81 -19.21 2.22
C GLU A 129 -5.81 -18.40 1.36
N PHE A 130 -4.72 -19.06 0.96
CA PHE A 130 -3.66 -18.43 0.20
C PHE A 130 -3.40 -19.20 -1.10
N GLU A 131 -3.80 -18.59 -2.21
CA GLU A 131 -3.69 -19.21 -3.53
C GLU A 131 -2.28 -19.11 -4.12
N GLN A 132 -2.07 -19.83 -5.22
CA GLN A 132 -0.87 -19.70 -6.06
C GLN A 132 -0.76 -18.29 -6.68
N HIS A 133 0.44 -17.95 -7.09
CA HIS A 133 0.77 -16.60 -7.58
C HIS A 133 -0.23 -16.06 -8.61
N ASP A 134 -0.47 -16.80 -9.69
CA ASP A 134 -1.32 -16.33 -10.79
C ASP A 134 -2.79 -16.25 -10.40
N ASP A 135 -3.27 -17.17 -9.56
CA ASP A 135 -4.61 -17.14 -9.01
C ASP A 135 -4.83 -15.91 -8.10
N ARG A 136 -3.82 -15.49 -7.32
CA ARG A 136 -3.90 -14.25 -6.52
C ARG A 136 -4.06 -13.01 -7.41
N TYR A 137 -3.38 -12.94 -8.56
CA TYR A 137 -3.58 -11.83 -9.51
C TYR A 137 -4.94 -11.90 -10.20
N ALA A 138 -5.42 -13.09 -10.53
CA ALA A 138 -6.76 -13.27 -11.08
C ALA A 138 -7.85 -12.88 -10.08
N ARG A 139 -7.70 -13.24 -8.80
CA ARG A 139 -8.57 -12.79 -7.69
C ARG A 139 -8.52 -11.27 -7.54
N THR A 140 -7.32 -10.68 -7.55
CA THR A 140 -7.13 -9.22 -7.44
C THR A 140 -7.83 -8.48 -8.56
N ARG A 141 -7.84 -9.02 -9.77
CA ARG A 141 -8.56 -8.43 -10.91
C ARG A 141 -10.07 -8.38 -10.66
N GLU A 142 -10.70 -9.49 -10.25
CA GLU A 142 -12.13 -9.52 -9.92
C GLU A 142 -12.44 -8.58 -8.77
N TRP A 143 -11.56 -8.55 -7.76
CA TRP A 143 -11.67 -7.67 -6.61
C TRP A 143 -11.69 -6.20 -7.01
N LEU A 144 -10.75 -5.77 -7.87
CA LEU A 144 -10.67 -4.39 -8.38
C LEU A 144 -11.90 -4.02 -9.19
N GLU A 145 -12.37 -4.92 -10.08
CA GLU A 145 -13.57 -4.70 -10.88
C GLU A 145 -14.81 -4.47 -9.98
N ILE A 146 -14.98 -5.30 -8.96
CA ILE A 146 -16.11 -5.17 -8.04
C ILE A 146 -16.04 -3.85 -7.25
N VAL A 147 -14.88 -3.50 -6.71
CA VAL A 147 -14.68 -2.27 -5.94
C VAL A 147 -14.95 -1.04 -6.81
N GLU A 148 -14.37 -0.99 -8.00
CA GLU A 148 -14.52 0.14 -8.92
C GLU A 148 -15.98 0.33 -9.35
N ARG A 149 -16.66 -0.74 -9.73
CA ARG A 149 -18.05 -0.68 -10.17
C ARG A 149 -19.00 -0.33 -9.04
N LEU A 150 -18.80 -0.86 -7.83
CA LEU A 150 -19.60 -0.48 -6.66
C LEU A 150 -19.49 1.00 -6.29
N TRP A 151 -18.33 1.62 -6.56
CA TRP A 151 -18.17 3.06 -6.35
C TRP A 151 -18.88 3.92 -7.39
N GLN A 152 -19.19 3.38 -8.58
CA GLN A 152 -19.72 4.14 -9.71
C GLN A 152 -21.18 3.82 -10.03
N GLU A 153 -21.59 2.55 -9.91
CA GLU A 153 -22.93 2.07 -10.29
C GLU A 153 -23.89 2.10 -9.09
N ASP A 154 -25.17 2.38 -9.36
CA ASP A 154 -26.19 2.43 -8.31
C ASP A 154 -26.56 1.03 -7.81
N HIS A 155 -26.72 0.09 -8.74
CA HIS A 155 -26.95 -1.32 -8.49
C HIS A 155 -25.92 -2.15 -9.27
N PHE A 156 -25.37 -3.16 -8.64
CA PHE A 156 -24.31 -3.95 -9.22
C PHE A 156 -24.41 -5.42 -8.84
N SER A 157 -24.37 -6.30 -9.84
CA SER A 157 -24.21 -7.74 -9.67
C SER A 157 -22.96 -8.22 -10.37
N TYR A 158 -22.30 -9.21 -9.78
CA TYR A 158 -21.09 -9.83 -10.30
C TYR A 158 -21.09 -11.33 -10.02
N SER A 159 -20.68 -12.13 -10.97
CA SER A 159 -20.47 -13.57 -10.80
C SER A 159 -19.18 -13.97 -11.48
N GLY A 160 -18.14 -14.16 -10.68
CA GLY A 160 -16.80 -14.56 -11.12
C GLY A 160 -16.36 -15.89 -10.53
N LYS A 161 -15.09 -16.21 -10.72
CA LYS A 161 -14.46 -17.41 -10.15
C LYS A 161 -14.30 -17.28 -8.64
N TYR A 162 -13.97 -16.09 -8.14
CA TYR A 162 -13.58 -15.85 -6.74
C TYR A 162 -14.66 -15.13 -5.94
N TYR A 163 -15.48 -14.35 -6.61
CA TYR A 163 -16.48 -13.51 -5.92
C TYR A 163 -17.84 -13.60 -6.59
N HIS A 164 -18.86 -13.50 -5.76
CA HIS A 164 -20.24 -13.36 -6.18
C HIS A 164 -20.89 -12.22 -5.39
N VAL A 165 -21.52 -11.29 -6.11
CA VAL A 165 -22.23 -10.14 -5.54
C VAL A 165 -23.59 -10.05 -6.23
N ASP A 166 -24.67 -9.93 -5.46
CA ASP A 166 -26.04 -9.90 -5.97
C ASP A 166 -26.74 -8.59 -5.59
N ASP A 167 -27.15 -7.85 -6.60
CA ASP A 167 -27.86 -6.55 -6.51
C ASP A 167 -27.34 -5.61 -5.40
N ALA A 168 -26.00 -5.50 -5.31
CA ALA A 168 -25.38 -4.73 -4.26
C ALA A 168 -25.54 -3.23 -4.49
N VAL A 169 -25.84 -2.52 -3.41
CA VAL A 169 -25.94 -1.07 -3.34
C VAL A 169 -24.92 -0.52 -2.36
N LEU A 170 -24.10 0.41 -2.81
CA LEU A 170 -23.13 1.11 -1.95
C LEU A 170 -23.51 2.59 -1.86
N GLN A 171 -23.93 3.02 -0.69
CA GLN A 171 -24.20 4.42 -0.35
C GLN A 171 -23.64 4.76 1.04
N PRO A 172 -23.06 5.95 1.25
CA PRO A 172 -22.76 6.94 0.22
C PRO A 172 -21.64 6.47 -0.72
N LYS A 173 -21.63 6.99 -1.95
CA LYS A 173 -20.49 6.81 -2.86
C LYS A 173 -19.28 7.59 -2.33
N PRO A 174 -18.02 7.24 -2.68
CA PRO A 174 -16.87 8.08 -2.36
C PRO A 174 -17.08 9.53 -2.78
N THR A 175 -16.50 10.48 -2.07
CA THR A 175 -16.54 11.91 -2.43
C THR A 175 -15.62 12.21 -3.60
N THR A 176 -14.51 11.45 -3.72
CA THR A 176 -13.56 11.54 -4.82
C THR A 176 -14.16 11.09 -6.14
N ARG A 177 -13.96 11.89 -7.21
CA ARG A 177 -14.46 11.58 -8.55
C ARG A 177 -13.30 11.36 -9.53
N PRO A 178 -13.39 10.36 -10.43
CA PRO A 178 -14.46 9.36 -10.54
C PRO A 178 -14.45 8.36 -9.38
N ARG A 179 -13.34 8.16 -8.71
CA ARG A 179 -13.12 7.26 -7.56
C ARG A 179 -11.78 7.59 -6.87
N PRO A 180 -11.52 7.07 -5.66
CA PRO A 180 -10.20 7.14 -5.04
C PRO A 180 -9.09 6.61 -5.97
N THR A 181 -7.92 7.27 -5.94
CA THR A 181 -6.76 6.86 -6.75
C THR A 181 -6.29 5.47 -6.34
N ILE A 182 -6.01 4.62 -7.32
CA ILE A 182 -5.47 3.27 -7.09
C ILE A 182 -4.01 3.22 -7.53
N TYR A 183 -3.14 2.95 -6.59
CA TYR A 183 -1.73 2.65 -6.76
C TYR A 183 -1.52 1.14 -6.67
N ALA A 184 -0.51 0.62 -7.34
CA ALA A 184 -0.01 -0.72 -7.10
C ALA A 184 1.45 -0.84 -7.54
N GLY A 185 2.15 -1.83 -6.98
CA GLY A 185 3.51 -2.19 -7.34
C GLY A 185 3.62 -3.68 -7.66
N GLY A 186 4.60 -4.05 -8.48
CA GLY A 186 4.88 -5.43 -8.84
C GLY A 186 5.62 -5.52 -10.16
N GLU A 187 6.53 -6.49 -10.27
CA GLU A 187 7.45 -6.62 -11.43
C GLU A 187 7.16 -7.84 -12.30
N SER A 188 6.33 -8.79 -11.83
CA SER A 188 5.91 -9.95 -12.65
C SER A 188 5.01 -9.52 -13.81
N GLU A 189 4.96 -10.31 -14.87
CA GLU A 189 4.07 -10.03 -16.00
C GLU A 189 2.61 -9.91 -15.57
N ALA A 190 2.13 -10.82 -14.73
CA ALA A 190 0.77 -10.77 -14.18
C ALA A 190 0.50 -9.47 -13.41
N ALA A 191 1.49 -8.98 -12.63
CA ALA A 191 1.39 -7.69 -11.95
C ALA A 191 1.30 -6.54 -12.95
N LYS A 192 2.20 -6.48 -13.93
CA LYS A 192 2.25 -5.40 -14.92
C LYS A 192 0.99 -5.33 -15.77
N GLU A 193 0.44 -6.47 -16.19
CA GLU A 193 -0.83 -6.55 -16.89
C GLU A 193 -1.99 -6.01 -16.08
N LEU A 194 -2.10 -6.45 -14.81
CA LEU A 194 -3.13 -5.97 -13.90
C LEU A 194 -3.01 -4.46 -13.69
N ILE A 195 -1.81 -3.99 -13.32
CA ILE A 195 -1.56 -2.59 -12.95
C ILE A 195 -1.79 -1.65 -14.13
N SER A 196 -1.28 -2.02 -15.31
CA SER A 196 -1.45 -1.19 -16.52
C SER A 196 -2.91 -1.01 -16.91
N ARG A 197 -3.79 -1.92 -16.55
CA ARG A 197 -5.23 -1.86 -16.88
C ARG A 197 -6.06 -1.20 -15.78
N TRP A 198 -5.82 -1.53 -14.51
CA TRP A 198 -6.74 -1.23 -13.41
C TRP A 198 -6.26 -0.13 -12.46
N CYS A 199 -4.97 0.25 -12.51
CA CYS A 199 -4.42 1.22 -11.59
C CYS A 199 -4.12 2.57 -12.25
N ASP A 200 -4.12 3.64 -11.46
CA ASP A 200 -3.81 4.99 -11.92
C ASP A 200 -2.32 5.30 -11.81
N ALA A 201 -1.63 4.57 -10.94
CA ALA A 201 -0.21 4.80 -10.68
C ALA A 201 0.53 3.49 -10.43
N TYR A 202 1.76 3.43 -10.95
CA TYR A 202 2.72 2.36 -10.70
C TYR A 202 3.77 2.80 -9.69
N VAL A 203 3.87 2.08 -8.58
CA VAL A 203 4.87 2.32 -7.52
C VAL A 203 5.94 1.26 -7.61
N MET A 204 7.20 1.67 -7.63
CA MET A 204 8.35 0.78 -7.77
C MET A 204 9.36 1.01 -6.65
N HIS A 205 10.13 -0.01 -6.32
CA HIS A 205 11.32 0.14 -5.48
C HIS A 205 12.39 0.97 -6.21
N GLY A 206 13.21 1.65 -5.42
CA GLY A 206 14.39 2.36 -5.94
C GLY A 206 15.33 1.39 -6.66
N ASP A 207 15.86 1.84 -7.77
CA ASP A 207 16.79 1.10 -8.62
C ASP A 207 17.72 2.09 -9.32
N GLU A 208 18.69 1.61 -10.10
CA GLU A 208 19.49 2.48 -10.94
C GLU A 208 18.61 3.31 -11.90
N PRO A 209 18.95 4.57 -12.17
CA PRO A 209 18.14 5.45 -13.02
C PRO A 209 17.82 4.89 -14.42
N SER A 210 18.71 4.06 -14.97
CA SER A 210 18.49 3.36 -16.24
C SER A 210 17.32 2.37 -16.14
N ARG A 211 17.31 1.53 -15.11
CA ARG A 211 16.26 0.54 -14.84
C ARG A 211 14.93 1.19 -14.50
N VAL A 212 14.95 2.27 -13.71
CA VAL A 212 13.73 3.04 -13.44
C VAL A 212 13.14 3.57 -14.74
N ARG A 213 13.96 4.12 -15.66
CA ARG A 213 13.47 4.56 -16.99
C ARG A 213 12.89 3.44 -17.83
N GLU A 214 13.49 2.24 -17.80
CA GLU A 214 12.96 1.06 -18.50
C GLU A 214 11.61 0.63 -17.95
N LYS A 215 11.44 0.57 -16.63
CA LYS A 215 10.17 0.26 -15.97
C LYS A 215 9.08 1.27 -16.35
N ILE A 216 9.40 2.55 -16.33
CA ILE A 216 8.48 3.63 -16.72
C ILE A 216 8.07 3.47 -18.20
N ARG A 217 9.03 3.21 -19.10
CA ARG A 217 8.74 3.01 -20.51
C ARG A 217 7.85 1.80 -20.74
N ASP A 218 8.18 0.62 -20.19
CA ASP A 218 7.38 -0.60 -20.31
C ASP A 218 5.92 -0.36 -19.88
N MET A 219 5.72 0.23 -18.71
CA MET A 219 4.37 0.47 -18.19
C MET A 219 3.62 1.54 -18.98
N SER A 220 4.31 2.56 -19.51
CA SER A 220 3.71 3.57 -20.38
C SER A 220 3.25 2.99 -21.70
N GLU A 221 4.07 2.14 -22.34
CA GLU A 221 3.74 1.47 -23.59
C GLU A 221 2.57 0.48 -23.44
N ARG A 222 2.49 -0.24 -22.29
CA ARG A 222 1.34 -1.10 -21.96
C ARG A 222 0.06 -0.28 -21.86
N ARG A 223 0.13 0.86 -21.17
CA ARG A 223 -1.00 1.76 -20.99
C ARG A 223 -1.49 2.36 -22.31
N GLU A 224 -0.57 2.77 -23.17
CA GLU A 224 -0.87 3.31 -24.48
C GLU A 224 -1.55 2.26 -25.38
N ARG A 225 -1.05 1.03 -25.41
CA ARG A 225 -1.68 -0.09 -26.15
C ARG A 225 -3.10 -0.39 -25.70
N LEU A 226 -3.44 -0.10 -24.44
CA LEU A 226 -4.79 -0.25 -23.91
C LEU A 226 -5.70 0.95 -24.22
N GLY A 227 -5.16 2.03 -24.81
CA GLY A 227 -5.92 3.26 -25.10
C GLY A 227 -6.37 3.99 -23.81
N LEU A 228 -5.67 3.78 -22.69
CA LEU A 228 -6.00 4.37 -21.40
C LEU A 228 -5.17 5.65 -21.15
N PRO A 229 -5.64 6.56 -20.27
CA PRO A 229 -4.89 7.75 -19.90
C PRO A 229 -3.49 7.43 -19.36
N PRO A 230 -2.51 8.34 -19.50
CA PRO A 230 -1.16 8.15 -18.98
C PRO A 230 -1.15 7.80 -17.49
N MET A 231 -0.27 6.89 -17.10
CA MET A 231 -0.08 6.45 -15.73
C MET A 231 0.83 7.40 -14.96
N LYS A 232 0.61 7.53 -13.66
CA LYS A 232 1.53 8.18 -12.73
C LYS A 232 2.58 7.18 -12.26
N PHE A 233 3.75 7.68 -11.83
CA PHE A 233 4.84 6.84 -11.33
C PHE A 233 5.33 7.32 -9.97
N GLY A 234 5.58 6.37 -9.07
CA GLY A 234 6.18 6.61 -7.76
C GLY A 234 7.40 5.71 -7.57
N VAL A 235 8.42 6.23 -6.91
CA VAL A 235 9.64 5.49 -6.55
C VAL A 235 9.79 5.53 -5.04
N ALA A 236 9.92 4.36 -4.41
CA ALA A 236 10.26 4.23 -3.01
C ALA A 236 11.79 4.25 -2.87
N ALA A 237 12.30 5.07 -1.96
CA ALA A 237 13.73 5.19 -1.70
C ALA A 237 13.98 5.39 -0.20
N TYR A 238 15.12 4.87 0.27
CA TYR A 238 15.64 5.21 1.59
C TYR A 238 16.46 6.48 1.50
N ALA A 239 16.23 7.40 2.42
CA ALA A 239 17.02 8.62 2.54
C ALA A 239 17.69 8.67 3.91
N ILE A 240 19.00 8.82 3.93
CA ILE A 240 19.78 9.00 5.15
C ILE A 240 20.29 10.44 5.17
N VAL A 241 19.72 11.25 6.06
CA VAL A 241 20.09 12.66 6.21
C VAL A 241 20.87 12.83 7.51
N ARG A 242 22.10 13.34 7.40
CA ARG A 242 23.00 13.67 8.52
C ARG A 242 23.68 15.00 8.22
N ASP A 243 24.31 15.61 9.22
CA ASP A 243 24.98 16.90 9.07
C ASP A 243 26.20 16.80 8.14
N THR A 244 26.85 15.61 8.07
CA THR A 244 27.99 15.36 7.20
C THR A 244 27.84 14.08 6.39
N GLU A 245 28.50 14.01 5.23
CA GLU A 245 28.56 12.80 4.40
C GLU A 245 29.18 11.61 5.14
N THR A 246 30.19 11.86 5.97
CA THR A 246 30.84 10.83 6.78
C THR A 246 29.87 10.20 7.77
N GLU A 247 29.04 11.00 8.42
CA GLU A 247 28.00 10.51 9.32
C GLU A 247 26.91 9.74 8.57
N ALA A 248 26.51 10.22 7.39
CA ALA A 248 25.55 9.52 6.55
C ALA A 248 26.08 8.15 6.09
N LYS A 249 27.34 8.06 5.68
CA LYS A 249 28.00 6.80 5.31
C LYS A 249 28.11 5.84 6.51
N ARG A 250 28.49 6.32 7.68
CA ARG A 250 28.53 5.50 8.90
C ARG A 250 27.15 4.96 9.26
N GLU A 251 26.11 5.76 9.10
CA GLU A 251 24.75 5.32 9.31
C GLU A 251 24.31 4.28 8.27
N LEU A 252 24.68 4.45 7.01
CA LEU A 252 24.42 3.45 5.98
C LEU A 252 25.07 2.11 6.33
N GLU A 253 26.33 2.10 6.73
CA GLU A 253 27.03 0.89 7.17
C GLU A 253 26.32 0.23 8.37
N ARG A 254 25.87 1.03 9.34
CA ARG A 254 25.12 0.54 10.52
C ARG A 254 23.82 -0.16 10.13
N VAL A 255 23.00 0.48 9.27
CA VAL A 255 21.67 -0.03 8.92
C VAL A 255 21.69 -1.15 7.89
N THR A 256 22.79 -1.30 7.15
CA THR A 256 22.98 -2.39 6.18
C THR A 256 23.79 -3.56 6.71
N ASN A 257 24.30 -3.48 7.94
CA ASN A 257 25.04 -4.57 8.57
C ASN A 257 24.08 -5.70 8.99
N VAL A 258 23.99 -6.72 8.16
CA VAL A 258 23.06 -7.84 8.34
C VAL A 258 23.50 -8.71 9.52
N GLN A 259 22.68 -8.71 10.58
CA GLN A 259 22.81 -9.68 11.67
C GLN A 259 21.97 -10.91 11.33
N GLN A 260 22.61 -12.04 11.07
CA GLN A 260 22.00 -13.28 10.58
C GLN A 260 20.86 -13.84 11.45
N PHE A 261 20.73 -13.38 12.68
CA PHE A 261 19.74 -13.87 13.65
C PHE A 261 18.72 -12.80 14.09
N ALA A 262 18.68 -11.65 13.42
CA ALA A 262 17.66 -10.66 13.75
C ALA A 262 16.25 -11.19 13.41
N ALA A 263 15.31 -11.04 14.32
CA ALA A 263 13.92 -11.51 14.16
C ALA A 263 13.26 -10.99 12.86
N GLY A 264 13.65 -9.81 12.39
CA GLY A 264 13.21 -9.24 11.12
C GLY A 264 13.65 -10.01 9.86
N TYR A 265 14.53 -11.00 9.97
CA TYR A 265 14.97 -11.85 8.84
C TYR A 265 14.37 -13.25 8.84
N GLU A 266 13.60 -13.65 9.84
CA GLU A 266 12.99 -14.99 9.91
C GLU A 266 12.13 -15.29 8.66
N ASN A 267 11.50 -14.28 8.10
CA ASN A 267 10.65 -14.41 6.92
C ASN A 267 11.34 -14.04 5.60
N TYR A 268 12.58 -13.55 5.64
CA TYR A 268 13.27 -13.03 4.45
C TYR A 268 13.48 -14.08 3.35
N GLN A 269 13.55 -15.35 3.69
CA GLN A 269 13.68 -16.45 2.73
C GLN A 269 12.38 -16.73 1.94
N GLN A 270 11.28 -16.09 2.29
CA GLN A 270 9.98 -16.22 1.60
C GLN A 270 9.79 -15.18 0.48
N TRP A 271 10.72 -14.26 0.34
CA TRP A 271 10.78 -13.24 -0.72
C TRP A 271 11.55 -13.82 -1.93
#